data_b4f516428a423c8ca52000de677e1579
#
_entry.id   b4f516428a423c8ca52000de677e1579
#
_cell.length_a   1.000
_cell.length_b   1.000
_cell.length_c   1.000
_cell.angle_alpha   90.00
_cell.angle_beta   90.00
_cell.angle_gamma   90.00
#
_symmetry.space_group_name_H-M   'P 1'
#
loop_
_entity.id
_entity.type
_entity.pdbx_description
1 polymer ?
#
loop_
_entity_poly.entity_id
_entity_poly.type
_entity_poly.pdbx_seq_one_letter_code
_entity_poly.pdbx_strand_id
1 'polypeptide(L)'
;MNFGHYIEEIELNEKYGILKPKKENKYKEIMSLLFELLLIKAIKNNKKLYNKEFLNTMKSKHIRSILLDSSTTELQQKYIKRLNGIKDNNYIEVSKKIEEDFKEIKEKYYDIKLESNKKKMNYITKEYYDFNGETSLSYTYAMCMAIKYIKKIEEGSLKSFRQIYLKEDKDSNDYNNITNKDISEMIEYLKSIQ
;
A
#
# COMPACT_ATOMS: atom_id res chain seq x y z
N MET A 1 1.80 12.69 12.18
CA MET A 1 3.02 11.93 11.83
C MET A 1 2.87 10.53 12.41
N ASN A 2 3.06 9.49 11.61
CA ASN A 2 2.92 8.11 12.07
C ASN A 2 4.13 7.71 12.90
N PHE A 3 3.91 7.06 14.06
CA PHE A 3 4.96 6.66 14.99
C PHE A 3 6.07 5.82 14.34
N GLY A 4 5.70 4.90 13.43
CA GLY A 4 6.66 4.08 12.71
C GLY A 4 7.62 4.90 11.83
N HIS A 5 7.13 5.90 11.14
CA HIS A 5 7.97 6.81 10.36
C HIS A 5 8.91 7.63 11.24
N TYR A 6 8.43 8.05 12.42
CA TYR A 6 9.26 8.82 13.35
C TYR A 6 10.44 8.00 13.89
N ILE A 7 10.19 6.77 14.31
CA ILE A 7 11.26 5.85 14.75
C ILE A 7 12.26 5.59 13.63
N GLU A 8 11.76 5.29 12.43
CA GLU A 8 12.60 5.05 11.25
C GLU A 8 13.50 6.26 10.95
N GLU A 9 12.94 7.47 11.01
CA GLU A 9 13.69 8.70 10.78
C GLU A 9 14.82 8.90 11.79
N ILE A 10 14.58 8.62 13.07
CA ILE A 10 15.60 8.70 14.13
C ILE A 10 16.75 7.73 13.83
N GLU A 11 16.42 6.46 13.60
CA GLU A 11 17.42 5.41 13.36
C GLU A 11 18.27 5.67 12.10
N LEU A 12 17.64 6.16 11.03
CA LEU A 12 18.34 6.53 9.81
C LEU A 12 19.24 7.77 10.00
N ASN A 13 18.78 8.76 10.77
CA ASN A 13 19.58 9.94 11.08
C ASN A 13 20.78 9.61 11.97
N GLU A 14 20.61 8.70 12.95
CA GLU A 14 21.73 8.23 13.78
C GLU A 14 22.80 7.52 12.95
N LYS A 15 22.39 6.71 11.96
CA LYS A 15 23.35 5.94 11.15
C LYS A 15 23.99 6.75 10.03
N TYR A 16 23.23 7.54 9.31
CA TYR A 16 23.66 8.16 8.05
C TYR A 16 23.75 9.69 8.10
N GLY A 17 23.23 10.32 9.15
CA GLY A 17 23.15 11.77 9.26
C GLY A 17 22.37 12.38 8.09
N ILE A 18 22.93 13.42 7.50
CA ILE A 18 22.34 14.17 6.37
C ILE A 18 22.36 13.33 5.06
N LEU A 19 23.27 12.36 4.96
CA LEU A 19 23.49 11.54 3.76
C LEU A 19 22.62 10.28 3.71
N LYS A 20 21.52 10.24 4.44
CA LYS A 20 20.62 9.09 4.42
C LYS A 20 20.13 8.75 3.02
N PRO A 21 20.13 7.44 2.64
CA PRO A 21 19.69 7.03 1.32
C PRO A 21 18.19 7.31 1.13
N LYS A 22 17.81 7.76 -0.07
CA LYS A 22 16.42 7.91 -0.44
C LYS A 22 15.80 6.51 -0.62
N LYS A 23 14.83 6.15 0.23
CA LYS A 23 14.08 4.91 0.07
C LYS A 23 13.11 4.98 -1.09
N GLU A 24 12.95 3.87 -1.81
CA GLU A 24 11.86 3.70 -2.75
C GLU A 24 10.51 3.76 -2.02
N ASN A 25 9.47 4.27 -2.70
CA ASN A 25 8.15 4.48 -2.09
C ASN A 25 7.56 3.20 -1.48
N LYS A 26 7.78 2.04 -2.12
CA LYS A 26 7.29 0.75 -1.61
C LYS A 26 7.82 0.36 -0.23
N TYR A 27 8.97 0.89 0.20
CA TYR A 27 9.56 0.57 1.51
C TYR A 27 9.18 1.57 2.62
N LYS A 28 8.68 2.76 2.25
CA LYS A 28 8.39 3.82 3.23
C LYS A 28 7.32 3.43 4.23
N GLU A 29 6.34 2.64 3.81
CA GLU A 29 5.18 2.28 4.64
C GLU A 29 5.40 1.05 5.52
N ILE A 30 6.47 0.25 5.31
CA ILE A 30 6.65 -1.02 6.03
C ILE A 30 6.65 -0.83 7.53
N MET A 31 7.44 0.11 8.03
CA MET A 31 7.58 0.32 9.48
C MET A 31 6.32 0.93 10.10
N SER A 32 5.72 1.86 9.38
CA SER A 32 4.45 2.44 9.77
C SER A 32 3.38 1.36 9.99
N LEU A 33 3.23 0.48 9.02
CA LEU A 33 2.27 -0.62 9.07
C LEU A 33 2.64 -1.67 10.11
N LEU A 34 3.92 -1.99 10.26
CA LEU A 34 4.37 -2.92 11.28
C LEU A 34 3.96 -2.47 12.68
N PHE A 35 4.21 -1.21 13.03
CA PHE A 35 3.81 -0.67 14.33
C PHE A 35 2.28 -0.58 14.49
N GLU A 36 1.54 -0.22 13.44
CA GLU A 36 0.08 -0.25 13.47
C GLU A 36 -0.45 -1.67 13.73
N LEU A 37 0.09 -2.69 13.07
CA LEU A 37 -0.33 -4.07 13.26
C LEU A 37 0.07 -4.63 14.63
N LEU A 38 1.24 -4.26 15.16
CA LEU A 38 1.65 -4.61 16.52
C LEU A 38 0.73 -3.96 17.57
N LEU A 39 0.31 -2.71 17.36
CA LEU A 39 -0.68 -2.05 18.21
C LEU A 39 -2.03 -2.75 18.16
N ILE A 40 -2.53 -3.08 16.98
CA ILE A 40 -3.76 -3.86 16.80
C ILE A 40 -3.69 -5.17 17.59
N LYS A 41 -2.56 -5.89 17.47
CA LYS A 41 -2.35 -7.13 18.20
C LYS A 41 -2.31 -6.93 19.71
N ALA A 42 -1.64 -5.89 20.20
CA ALA A 42 -1.59 -5.56 21.62
C ALA A 42 -2.99 -5.24 22.18
N ILE A 43 -3.79 -4.45 21.46
CA ILE A 43 -5.17 -4.11 21.84
C ILE A 43 -6.05 -5.34 21.83
N LYS A 44 -5.96 -6.18 20.77
CA LYS A 44 -6.75 -7.41 20.67
C LYS A 44 -6.48 -8.38 21.83
N ASN A 45 -5.23 -8.52 22.23
CA ASN A 45 -4.81 -9.48 23.24
C ASN A 45 -4.91 -8.98 24.69
N ASN A 46 -5.18 -7.70 24.90
CA ASN A 46 -5.28 -7.10 26.22
C ASN A 46 -6.74 -6.77 26.56
N LYS A 47 -7.34 -7.53 27.49
CA LYS A 47 -8.75 -7.33 27.90
C LYS A 47 -9.06 -5.90 28.38
N LYS A 48 -8.09 -5.19 28.96
CA LYS A 48 -8.28 -3.80 29.44
C LYS A 48 -8.25 -2.78 28.31
N LEU A 49 -7.55 -3.09 27.21
CA LEU A 49 -7.40 -2.21 26.06
C LEU A 49 -8.34 -2.59 24.91
N TYR A 50 -8.99 -3.76 25.00
CA TYR A 50 -9.83 -4.28 23.93
C TYR A 50 -10.93 -3.28 23.56
N ASN A 51 -10.93 -2.87 22.30
CA ASN A 51 -11.92 -1.96 21.72
C ASN A 51 -12.30 -2.44 20.32
N LYS A 52 -13.48 -3.04 20.22
CA LYS A 52 -13.99 -3.61 18.98
C LYS A 52 -14.18 -2.56 17.87
N GLU A 53 -14.64 -1.38 18.22
CA GLU A 53 -14.86 -0.29 17.24
C GLU A 53 -13.53 0.19 16.66
N PHE A 54 -12.51 0.38 17.50
CA PHE A 54 -11.16 0.69 17.05
C PHE A 54 -10.61 -0.38 16.10
N LEU A 55 -10.72 -1.66 16.47
CA LEU A 55 -10.23 -2.77 15.66
C LEU A 55 -10.93 -2.81 14.28
N ASN A 56 -12.25 -2.63 14.25
CA ASN A 56 -13.02 -2.57 13.00
C ASN A 56 -12.64 -1.37 12.14
N THR A 57 -12.39 -0.22 12.77
CA THR A 57 -11.94 1.00 12.07
C THR A 57 -10.58 0.77 11.41
N MET A 58 -9.62 0.21 12.16
CA MET A 58 -8.28 -0.09 11.63
C MET A 58 -8.33 -1.13 10.51
N LYS A 59 -9.10 -2.20 10.66
CA LYS A 59 -9.34 -3.19 9.62
C LYS A 59 -9.89 -2.54 8.35
N SER A 60 -10.92 -1.72 8.49
CA SER A 60 -11.55 -1.02 7.35
C SER A 60 -10.57 -0.07 6.66
N LYS A 61 -9.75 0.66 7.43
CA LYS A 61 -8.67 1.51 6.92
C LYS A 61 -7.71 0.72 6.03
N HIS A 62 -7.21 -0.42 6.53
CA HIS A 62 -6.26 -1.24 5.80
C HIS A 62 -6.85 -1.83 4.51
N ILE A 63 -8.08 -2.37 4.59
CA ILE A 63 -8.79 -2.90 3.42
C ILE A 63 -8.98 -1.79 2.37
N ARG A 64 -9.42 -0.61 2.79
CA ARG A 64 -9.61 0.54 1.89
C ARG A 64 -8.31 0.93 1.18
N SER A 65 -7.20 0.97 1.91
CA SER A 65 -5.90 1.33 1.34
C SER A 65 -5.42 0.31 0.31
N ILE A 66 -5.60 -0.99 0.58
CA ILE A 66 -5.28 -2.07 -0.37
C ILE A 66 -6.15 -2.00 -1.62
N LEU A 67 -7.46 -1.74 -1.47
CA LEU A 67 -8.37 -1.60 -2.60
C LEU A 67 -8.00 -0.37 -3.46
N LEU A 68 -7.63 0.74 -2.81
CA LEU A 68 -7.18 1.95 -3.50
C LEU A 68 -5.90 1.68 -4.30
N ASP A 69 -4.90 1.07 -3.69
CA ASP A 69 -3.65 0.66 -4.32
C ASP A 69 -3.90 -0.22 -5.56
N SER A 70 -4.72 -1.26 -5.39
CA SER A 70 -5.02 -2.22 -6.45
C SER A 70 -5.80 -1.58 -7.59
N SER A 71 -6.83 -0.79 -7.29
CA SER A 71 -7.65 -0.11 -8.30
C SER A 71 -6.85 0.94 -9.08
N THR A 72 -5.99 1.69 -8.39
CA THR A 72 -5.13 2.69 -9.02
C THR A 72 -4.10 2.03 -9.93
N THR A 73 -3.49 0.93 -9.49
CA THR A 73 -2.51 0.19 -10.31
C THR A 73 -3.15 -0.37 -11.58
N GLU A 74 -4.32 -1.00 -11.49
CA GLU A 74 -5.02 -1.54 -12.66
C GLU A 74 -5.40 -0.42 -13.64
N LEU A 75 -5.86 0.70 -13.12
CA LEU A 75 -6.22 1.86 -13.91
C LEU A 75 -5.00 2.45 -14.64
N GLN A 76 -3.86 2.57 -13.97
CA GLN A 76 -2.59 3.00 -14.57
C GLN A 76 -2.12 2.07 -15.68
N GLN A 77 -2.20 0.76 -15.48
CA GLN A 77 -1.84 -0.22 -16.51
C GLN A 77 -2.74 -0.10 -17.74
N LYS A 78 -4.05 0.07 -17.55
CA LYS A 78 -4.99 0.32 -18.66
C LYS A 78 -4.65 1.61 -19.37
N TYR A 79 -4.36 2.69 -18.63
CA TYR A 79 -3.99 3.99 -19.19
C TYR A 79 -2.72 3.92 -20.06
N ILE A 80 -1.64 3.34 -19.54
CA ILE A 80 -0.40 3.14 -20.32
C ILE A 80 -0.66 2.34 -21.60
N LYS A 81 -1.47 1.27 -21.49
CA LYS A 81 -1.85 0.47 -22.66
C LYS A 81 -2.62 1.28 -23.70
N ARG A 82 -3.52 2.19 -23.25
CA ARG A 82 -4.27 3.08 -24.15
C ARG A 82 -3.36 4.10 -24.83
N LEU A 83 -2.43 4.72 -24.08
CA LEU A 83 -1.47 5.69 -24.61
C LEU A 83 -0.53 5.05 -25.65
N ASN A 84 -0.02 3.85 -25.38
CA ASN A 84 0.84 3.13 -26.32
C ASN A 84 0.10 2.69 -27.61
N GLY A 85 -1.22 2.67 -27.57
CA GLY A 85 -2.07 2.35 -28.73
C GLY A 85 -2.53 3.56 -29.55
N ILE A 86 -2.11 4.78 -29.18
CA ILE A 86 -2.48 5.99 -29.93
C ILE A 86 -1.78 5.98 -31.28
N LYS A 87 -2.59 5.89 -32.35
CA LYS A 87 -2.20 6.16 -33.74
C LYS A 87 -2.97 7.39 -34.17
N ASP A 88 -2.28 8.33 -34.84
CA ASP A 88 -2.90 9.42 -35.58
C ASP A 88 -3.86 10.37 -34.79
N ASN A 89 -3.38 10.99 -33.71
CA ASN A 89 -4.05 12.10 -33.03
C ASN A 89 -5.50 11.86 -32.55
N ASN A 90 -5.92 10.60 -32.31
CA ASN A 90 -7.28 10.30 -31.87
C ASN A 90 -7.46 10.44 -30.34
N TYR A 91 -7.12 11.59 -29.80
CA TYR A 91 -7.17 11.88 -28.35
C TYR A 91 -8.58 11.81 -27.77
N ILE A 92 -9.61 12.13 -28.56
CA ILE A 92 -11.00 12.12 -28.11
C ILE A 92 -11.48 10.69 -27.83
N GLU A 93 -11.13 9.74 -28.71
CA GLU A 93 -11.48 8.34 -28.51
C GLU A 93 -10.75 7.75 -27.32
N VAL A 94 -9.47 8.07 -27.15
CA VAL A 94 -8.67 7.62 -26.01
C VAL A 94 -9.24 8.16 -24.71
N SER A 95 -9.63 9.42 -24.65
CA SER A 95 -10.28 10.02 -23.48
C SER A 95 -11.56 9.30 -23.08
N LYS A 96 -12.42 8.94 -24.06
CA LYS A 96 -13.64 8.16 -23.78
C LYS A 96 -13.34 6.77 -23.22
N LYS A 97 -12.35 6.08 -23.79
CA LYS A 97 -11.93 4.76 -23.30
C LYS A 97 -11.35 4.81 -21.90
N ILE A 98 -10.62 5.87 -21.56
CA ILE A 98 -10.12 6.09 -20.19
C ILE A 98 -11.29 6.28 -19.21
N GLU A 99 -12.34 7.01 -19.64
CA GLU A 99 -13.56 7.21 -18.84
C GLU A 99 -14.30 5.88 -18.59
N GLU A 100 -14.38 5.03 -19.63
CA GLU A 100 -14.96 3.68 -19.52
C GLU A 100 -14.14 2.78 -18.59
N ASP A 101 -12.83 2.74 -18.74
CA ASP A 101 -11.91 1.99 -17.87
C ASP A 101 -12.06 2.41 -16.41
N PHE A 102 -12.24 3.71 -16.17
CA PHE A 102 -12.46 4.21 -14.82
C PHE A 102 -13.79 3.75 -14.22
N LYS A 103 -14.88 3.80 -14.98
CA LYS A 103 -16.19 3.30 -14.53
C LYS A 103 -16.11 1.83 -14.18
N GLU A 104 -15.54 1.01 -15.07
CA GLU A 104 -15.35 -0.42 -14.86
C GLU A 104 -14.59 -0.72 -13.58
N ILE A 105 -13.48 -0.01 -13.33
CA ILE A 105 -12.66 -0.21 -12.14
C ILE A 105 -13.41 0.21 -10.87
N LYS A 106 -14.14 1.32 -10.89
CA LYS A 106 -14.94 1.74 -9.73
C LYS A 106 -16.07 0.77 -9.42
N GLU A 107 -16.73 0.24 -10.41
CA GLU A 107 -17.73 -0.82 -10.20
C GLU A 107 -17.09 -2.10 -9.67
N LYS A 108 -15.97 -2.52 -10.24
CA LYS A 108 -15.24 -3.74 -9.82
C LYS A 108 -14.76 -3.71 -8.37
N TYR A 109 -14.17 -2.59 -7.94
CA TYR A 109 -13.50 -2.52 -6.62
C TYR A 109 -14.37 -1.95 -5.51
N TYR A 110 -15.38 -1.15 -5.83
CA TYR A 110 -16.14 -0.41 -4.83
C TYR A 110 -17.65 -0.63 -4.91
N ASP A 111 -18.13 -1.44 -5.84
CA ASP A 111 -19.56 -1.67 -6.10
C ASP A 111 -20.35 -0.35 -6.28
N ILE A 112 -19.70 0.65 -6.88
CA ILE A 112 -20.27 1.98 -7.08
C ILE A 112 -20.61 2.16 -8.54
N LYS A 113 -21.91 2.25 -8.85
CA LYS A 113 -22.37 2.70 -10.17
C LYS A 113 -22.15 4.21 -10.30
N LEU A 114 -21.26 4.58 -11.20
CA LEU A 114 -20.97 6.00 -11.47
C LEU A 114 -21.86 6.51 -12.59
N GLU A 115 -22.75 7.44 -12.25
CA GLU A 115 -23.36 8.30 -13.27
C GLU A 115 -22.28 9.22 -13.86
N SER A 116 -22.35 9.45 -15.17
CA SER A 116 -21.39 10.30 -15.90
C SER A 116 -21.50 11.75 -15.42
N ASN A 117 -20.61 12.15 -14.53
CA ASN A 117 -20.55 13.51 -14.03
C ASN A 117 -19.17 14.11 -14.33
N LYS A 118 -19.12 15.03 -15.31
CA LYS A 118 -17.89 15.71 -15.80
C LYS A 118 -17.03 16.33 -14.68
N LYS A 119 -17.64 16.79 -13.58
CA LYS A 119 -16.90 17.38 -12.45
C LYS A 119 -16.08 16.34 -11.66
N LYS A 120 -16.52 15.07 -11.61
CA LYS A 120 -15.78 13.99 -10.95
C LYS A 120 -14.60 13.51 -11.79
N MET A 121 -14.68 13.62 -13.12
CA MET A 121 -13.60 13.28 -14.04
C MET A 121 -12.36 14.15 -13.85
N ASN A 122 -12.52 15.45 -13.57
CA ASN A 122 -11.37 16.36 -13.34
C ASN A 122 -10.55 16.00 -12.11
N TYR A 123 -11.16 15.41 -11.08
CA TYR A 123 -10.47 14.96 -9.89
C TYR A 123 -9.59 13.72 -10.18
N ILE A 124 -10.11 12.84 -11.01
CA ILE A 124 -9.44 11.58 -11.39
C ILE A 124 -8.28 11.84 -12.32
N THR A 125 -8.45 12.74 -13.29
CA THR A 125 -7.36 13.15 -14.17
C THR A 125 -6.23 13.80 -13.38
N LYS A 126 -6.50 14.53 -12.31
CA LYS A 126 -5.46 15.12 -11.47
C LYS A 126 -4.66 14.07 -10.72
N GLU A 127 -5.29 13.08 -10.09
CA GLU A 127 -4.60 11.95 -9.44
C GLU A 127 -3.77 11.12 -10.46
N TYR A 128 -4.19 11.10 -11.72
CA TYR A 128 -3.45 10.47 -12.81
C TYR A 128 -2.23 11.23 -13.26
N TYR A 129 -2.30 12.58 -13.33
CA TYR A 129 -1.17 13.42 -13.75
C TYR A 129 -0.08 13.52 -12.68
N ASP A 130 -0.41 13.28 -11.42
CA ASP A 130 0.58 13.15 -10.34
C ASP A 130 1.32 11.79 -10.36
N PHE A 131 1.07 10.97 -11.39
CA PHE A 131 1.72 9.70 -11.58
C PHE A 131 3.19 9.84 -11.98
N ASN A 132 4.08 9.55 -11.05
CA ASN A 132 5.54 9.58 -11.22
C ASN A 132 6.13 8.32 -11.86
N GLY A 133 5.34 7.50 -12.56
CA GLY A 133 5.82 6.27 -13.21
C GLY A 133 6.12 5.10 -12.24
N GLU A 134 5.99 5.29 -10.94
CA GLU A 134 6.16 4.24 -9.95
C GLU A 134 4.84 3.46 -9.79
N THR A 135 4.91 2.14 -9.87
CA THR A 135 3.74 1.27 -9.63
C THR A 135 3.24 1.46 -8.21
N SER A 136 1.94 1.71 -8.06
CA SER A 136 1.34 2.12 -6.78
C SER A 136 1.04 0.98 -5.80
N LEU A 137 1.50 -0.25 -6.03
CA LEU A 137 1.32 -1.36 -5.08
C LEU A 137 2.16 -1.22 -3.80
N SER A 138 2.61 -0.01 -3.46
CA SER A 138 3.49 0.27 -2.33
C SER A 138 2.88 -0.09 -0.98
N TYR A 139 1.58 0.21 -0.79
CA TYR A 139 0.89 -0.09 0.46
C TYR A 139 0.62 -1.58 0.61
N THR A 140 0.16 -2.24 -0.44
CA THR A 140 -0.08 -3.70 -0.46
C THR A 140 1.21 -4.47 -0.20
N TYR A 141 2.30 -4.07 -0.86
CA TYR A 141 3.63 -4.61 -0.63
C TYR A 141 4.06 -4.43 0.83
N ALA A 142 3.98 -3.21 1.34
CA ALA A 142 4.38 -2.91 2.70
C ALA A 142 3.55 -3.66 3.75
N MET A 143 2.26 -3.89 3.49
CA MET A 143 1.39 -4.68 4.35
C MET A 143 1.82 -6.15 4.39
N CYS A 144 2.10 -6.77 3.25
CA CYS A 144 2.62 -8.14 3.20
C CYS A 144 3.94 -8.26 3.96
N MET A 145 4.85 -7.30 3.79
CA MET A 145 6.14 -7.30 4.48
C MET A 145 5.98 -7.07 5.99
N ALA A 146 5.11 -6.16 6.41
CA ALA A 146 4.84 -5.94 7.83
C ALA A 146 4.32 -7.22 8.52
N ILE A 147 3.45 -7.98 7.86
CA ILE A 147 2.95 -9.26 8.37
C ILE A 147 4.06 -10.32 8.45
N LYS A 148 4.94 -10.40 7.45
CA LYS A 148 6.13 -11.27 7.51
C LYS A 148 7.02 -10.92 8.70
N TYR A 149 7.23 -9.64 8.98
CA TYR A 149 8.02 -9.22 10.15
C TYR A 149 7.33 -9.52 11.47
N ILE A 150 6.01 -9.42 11.55
CA ILE A 150 5.27 -9.84 12.75
C ILE A 150 5.51 -11.33 13.02
N LYS A 151 5.43 -12.19 12.00
CA LYS A 151 5.71 -13.61 12.15
C LYS A 151 7.14 -13.86 12.65
N LYS A 152 8.12 -13.17 12.05
CA LYS A 152 9.53 -13.27 12.49
C LYS A 152 9.72 -12.81 13.95
N ILE A 153 8.97 -11.82 14.41
CA ILE A 153 8.98 -11.38 15.81
C ILE A 153 8.39 -12.48 16.71
N GLU A 154 7.27 -13.07 16.31
CA GLU A 154 6.59 -14.13 17.07
C GLU A 154 7.43 -15.40 17.19
N GLU A 155 8.16 -15.74 16.14
CA GLU A 155 9.09 -16.87 16.09
C GLU A 155 10.42 -16.59 16.81
N GLY A 156 10.64 -15.35 17.30
CA GLY A 156 11.89 -14.95 17.95
C GLY A 156 13.07 -14.83 16.99
N SER A 157 12.84 -14.92 15.68
CA SER A 157 13.88 -14.83 14.66
C SER A 157 14.32 -13.38 14.38
N LEU A 158 13.49 -12.39 14.69
CA LEU A 158 13.81 -10.97 14.61
C LEU A 158 14.26 -10.46 16.00
N LYS A 159 15.56 -10.26 16.18
CA LYS A 159 16.13 -9.83 17.48
C LYS A 159 16.04 -8.33 17.73
N SER A 160 15.90 -7.51 16.67
CA SER A 160 15.86 -6.06 16.77
C SER A 160 15.14 -5.44 15.57
N PHE A 161 14.36 -4.40 15.81
CA PHE A 161 13.78 -3.59 14.71
C PHE A 161 14.87 -2.95 13.85
N ARG A 162 16.05 -2.68 14.39
CA ARG A 162 17.21 -2.22 13.61
C ARG A 162 17.54 -3.13 12.44
N GLN A 163 17.34 -4.42 12.53
CA GLN A 163 17.55 -5.34 11.42
C GLN A 163 16.67 -5.03 10.22
N ILE A 164 15.48 -4.48 10.44
CA ILE A 164 14.57 -4.06 9.36
C ILE A 164 15.01 -2.73 8.74
N TYR A 165 15.41 -1.76 9.60
CA TYR A 165 15.83 -0.43 9.12
C TYR A 165 17.15 -0.43 8.38
N LEU A 166 18.08 -1.20 8.97
CA LEU A 166 19.49 -1.16 8.61
C LEU A 166 19.89 -2.36 7.75
N LYS A 167 18.94 -3.14 7.27
CA LYS A 167 19.24 -4.18 6.31
C LYS A 167 19.97 -3.53 5.15
N GLU A 168 21.29 -3.55 5.27
CA GLU A 168 22.18 -3.31 4.16
C GLU A 168 21.78 -4.34 3.12
N ASP A 169 21.26 -3.88 2.05
CA ASP A 169 20.60 -4.59 0.97
C ASP A 169 21.49 -5.64 0.28
N LYS A 170 22.04 -6.57 1.01
CA LYS A 170 22.70 -7.74 0.43
C LYS A 170 21.71 -8.86 0.06
N ASP A 171 20.49 -8.82 0.62
CA ASP A 171 19.40 -9.75 0.33
C ASP A 171 18.19 -9.07 -0.31
N SER A 172 18.41 -8.12 -1.20
CA SER A 172 17.35 -7.42 -1.94
C SER A 172 16.44 -8.37 -2.74
N ASN A 173 16.86 -9.61 -2.98
CA ASN A 173 16.08 -10.62 -3.66
C ASN A 173 14.85 -11.10 -2.87
N ASP A 174 14.87 -11.08 -1.53
CA ASP A 174 13.72 -11.46 -0.71
C ASP A 174 12.59 -10.41 -0.74
N TYR A 175 12.92 -9.17 -1.05
CA TYR A 175 11.96 -8.05 -1.04
C TYR A 175 11.24 -7.85 -2.38
N ASN A 176 11.73 -8.42 -3.47
CA ASN A 176 11.19 -8.16 -4.81
C ASN A 176 10.04 -9.08 -5.21
N ASN A 177 9.75 -10.14 -4.44
CA ASN A 177 8.76 -11.13 -4.83
C ASN A 177 7.70 -11.33 -3.74
N ILE A 178 6.65 -10.49 -3.75
CA ILE A 178 5.41 -10.86 -3.09
C ILE A 178 4.76 -11.96 -3.91
N THR A 179 4.56 -13.11 -3.26
CA THR A 179 3.91 -14.27 -3.84
C THR A 179 2.40 -14.27 -3.57
N ASN A 180 1.65 -15.08 -4.30
CA ASN A 180 0.23 -15.31 -4.01
C ASN A 180 0.00 -15.82 -2.58
N LYS A 181 0.97 -16.55 -2.02
CA LYS A 181 0.94 -16.99 -0.62
C LYS A 181 0.97 -15.79 0.33
N ASP A 182 1.84 -14.82 0.09
CA ASP A 182 1.94 -13.62 0.93
C ASP A 182 0.64 -12.80 0.92
N ILE A 183 0.01 -12.70 -0.26
CA ILE A 183 -1.29 -12.03 -0.41
C ILE A 183 -2.37 -12.79 0.36
N SER A 184 -2.41 -14.11 0.25
CA SER A 184 -3.37 -14.95 0.98
C SER A 184 -3.19 -14.81 2.49
N GLU A 185 -1.96 -14.83 2.98
CA GLU A 185 -1.63 -14.62 4.40
C GLU A 185 -2.03 -13.22 4.88
N MET A 186 -1.85 -12.20 4.06
CA MET A 186 -2.31 -10.84 4.36
C MET A 186 -3.84 -10.79 4.50
N ILE A 187 -4.57 -11.40 3.60
CA ILE A 187 -6.04 -11.45 3.65
C ILE A 187 -6.51 -12.16 4.93
N GLU A 188 -5.93 -13.31 5.26
CA GLU A 188 -6.28 -14.06 6.47
C GLU A 188 -5.95 -13.26 7.74
N TYR A 189 -4.81 -12.58 7.77
CA TYR A 189 -4.46 -11.71 8.88
C TYR A 189 -5.51 -10.58 9.06
N LEU A 190 -5.88 -9.90 7.99
CA LEU A 190 -6.90 -8.84 8.04
C LEU A 190 -8.27 -9.37 8.48
N LYS A 191 -8.67 -10.58 8.05
CA LYS A 191 -9.90 -11.23 8.54
C LYS A 191 -9.84 -11.50 10.04
N SER A 192 -8.67 -11.81 10.56
CA SER A 192 -8.49 -12.13 11.98
C SER A 192 -8.58 -10.90 12.91
N ILE A 193 -8.52 -9.68 12.38
CA ILE A 193 -8.75 -8.45 13.14
C ILE A 193 -10.26 -8.34 13.42
N GLN A 194 -10.69 -8.77 14.62
CA GLN A 194 -12.09 -8.70 15.09
C GLN A 194 -12.10 -8.32 16.57
#